data_7a622a95c13cc4ff392b7ea44d57909e
#
_entry.id   7a622a95c13cc4ff392b7ea44d57909e
#
_cell.length_a   1.000
_cell.length_b   1.000
_cell.length_c   1.000
_cell.angle_alpha   90.00
_cell.angle_beta   90.00
_cell.angle_gamma   90.00
#
_symmetry.space_group_name_H-M   'P 1'
#
loop_
_entity.id
_entity.type
_entity.pdbx_description
1 polymer ?
#
loop_
_entity_poly.entity_id
_entity_poly.type
_entity_poly.pdbx_seq_one_letter_code
_entity_poly.pdbx_strand_id
1 'polypeptide(L)'
;MNKEKINKIVLSIIIALICVVLIATILVQFKTVEETDITAIETMREAELRTSLSEWKSKYNEASEQLEETNNRISEYEQKANDEQETKNLVESELKQTNMILGKTNVKGPGVIVTVEDGESEVQASYLVDLVNELKYAGAEAISINGSRIINTSEIAEINNSYIIVNGAKRIASPYEVKAIGDQTYLTSILSLKDSGFIDKY
;
A
#
# COMPACT_ATOMS: atom_id res chain seq x y z
N MET A 1 -59.75 -30.97 50.35
CA MET A 1 -58.93 -29.91 49.70
C MET A 1 -59.20 -29.98 48.22
N ASN A 2 -59.78 -28.93 47.60
CA ASN A 2 -60.36 -28.96 46.26
C ASN A 2 -59.29 -29.20 45.20
N LYS A 3 -59.47 -30.20 44.32
CA LYS A 3 -58.54 -30.56 43.19
C LYS A 3 -58.21 -29.31 42.31
N GLU A 4 -59.14 -28.38 42.16
CA GLU A 4 -58.86 -27.13 41.39
C GLU A 4 -57.83 -26.22 42.05
N LYS A 5 -57.80 -26.12 43.41
CA LYS A 5 -56.81 -25.32 44.12
C LYS A 5 -55.38 -25.92 43.96
N ILE A 6 -55.28 -27.25 43.99
CA ILE A 6 -53.98 -27.95 43.79
C ILE A 6 -53.47 -27.76 42.37
N ASN A 7 -54.35 -27.87 41.36
CA ASN A 7 -53.97 -27.65 39.99
C ASN A 7 -53.47 -26.21 39.70
N LYS A 8 -54.13 -25.19 40.32
CA LYS A 8 -53.73 -23.79 40.21
C LYS A 8 -52.35 -23.54 40.86
N ILE A 9 -52.06 -24.16 41.99
CA ILE A 9 -50.80 -24.07 42.70
C ILE A 9 -49.69 -24.76 41.87
N VAL A 10 -49.93 -25.95 41.34
CA VAL A 10 -49.00 -26.67 40.51
C VAL A 10 -48.69 -25.89 39.22
N LEU A 11 -49.71 -25.33 38.58
CA LEU A 11 -49.51 -24.49 37.37
C LEU A 11 -48.69 -23.24 37.68
N SER A 12 -48.92 -22.58 38.81
CA SER A 12 -48.16 -21.41 39.25
C SER A 12 -46.68 -21.73 39.50
N ILE A 13 -46.41 -22.90 40.10
CA ILE A 13 -45.05 -23.37 40.35
C ILE A 13 -44.32 -23.66 39.02
N ILE A 14 -44.99 -24.28 38.05
CA ILE A 14 -44.42 -24.56 36.72
C ILE A 14 -44.09 -23.24 36.00
N ILE A 15 -44.98 -22.26 36.01
CA ILE A 15 -44.74 -20.96 35.40
C ILE A 15 -43.56 -20.24 36.06
N ALA A 16 -43.47 -20.25 37.40
CA ALA A 16 -42.36 -19.67 38.12
C ALA A 16 -41.02 -20.34 37.76
N LEU A 17 -41.02 -21.65 37.62
CA LEU A 17 -39.81 -22.38 37.23
C LEU A 17 -39.36 -22.06 35.80
N ILE A 18 -40.29 -21.92 34.85
CA ILE A 18 -40.00 -21.49 33.49
C ILE A 18 -39.42 -20.07 33.48
N CYS A 19 -39.99 -19.13 34.26
CA CYS A 19 -39.45 -17.78 34.37
C CYS A 19 -38.03 -17.73 34.93
N VAL A 20 -37.72 -18.55 35.92
CA VAL A 20 -36.35 -18.64 36.47
C VAL A 20 -35.36 -19.16 35.43
N VAL A 21 -35.72 -20.18 34.63
CA VAL A 21 -34.89 -20.70 33.56
C VAL A 21 -34.67 -19.67 32.47
N LEU A 22 -35.72 -18.91 32.09
CA LEU A 22 -35.59 -17.85 31.10
C LEU A 22 -34.67 -16.72 31.60
N ILE A 23 -34.78 -16.30 32.84
CA ILE A 23 -33.91 -15.28 33.43
C ILE A 23 -32.46 -15.79 33.45
N ALA A 24 -32.26 -17.04 33.86
CA ALA A 24 -30.92 -17.64 33.89
C ALA A 24 -30.28 -17.72 32.49
N THR A 25 -31.05 -18.10 31.46
CA THR A 25 -30.55 -18.14 30.08
C THR A 25 -30.20 -16.74 29.55
N ILE A 26 -31.01 -15.73 29.85
CA ILE A 26 -30.72 -14.34 29.46
C ILE A 26 -29.44 -13.83 30.14
N LEU A 27 -29.26 -14.10 31.43
CA LEU A 27 -28.04 -13.68 32.15
C LEU A 27 -26.76 -14.35 31.61
N VAL A 28 -26.84 -15.63 31.23
CA VAL A 28 -25.74 -16.35 30.63
C VAL A 28 -25.43 -15.77 29.25
N GLN A 29 -26.44 -15.46 28.42
CA GLN A 29 -26.24 -14.85 27.12
C GLN A 29 -25.57 -13.47 27.20
N PHE A 30 -26.03 -12.62 28.14
CA PHE A 30 -25.39 -11.31 28.34
C PHE A 30 -23.93 -11.44 28.75
N LYS A 31 -23.60 -12.33 29.66
CA LYS A 31 -22.23 -12.54 30.12
C LYS A 31 -21.31 -13.06 29.00
N THR A 32 -21.82 -13.97 28.15
CA THR A 32 -21.04 -14.53 27.03
C THR A 32 -20.80 -13.48 25.93
N VAL A 33 -21.76 -12.60 25.66
CA VAL A 33 -21.63 -11.53 24.65
C VAL A 33 -20.61 -10.49 25.11
N GLU A 34 -20.64 -10.04 26.36
CA GLU A 34 -19.68 -9.04 26.86
C GLU A 34 -18.24 -9.57 26.85
N GLU A 35 -18.00 -10.80 27.29
CA GLU A 35 -16.63 -11.38 27.29
C GLU A 35 -16.11 -11.62 25.88
N THR A 36 -16.96 -11.97 24.91
CA THR A 36 -16.53 -12.24 23.53
C THR A 36 -16.21 -10.95 22.77
N ASP A 37 -17.02 -9.90 22.94
CA ASP A 37 -16.78 -8.62 22.26
C ASP A 37 -15.55 -7.90 22.83
N ILE A 38 -15.34 -7.91 24.13
CA ILE A 38 -14.19 -7.27 24.76
C ILE A 38 -12.88 -7.97 24.33
N THR A 39 -12.87 -9.32 24.35
CA THR A 39 -11.67 -10.09 23.93
C THR A 39 -11.39 -9.93 22.45
N ALA A 40 -12.40 -9.88 21.59
CA ALA A 40 -12.23 -9.64 20.16
C ALA A 40 -11.66 -8.24 19.88
N ILE A 41 -12.18 -7.22 20.55
CA ILE A 41 -11.71 -5.83 20.43
C ILE A 41 -10.29 -5.69 20.98
N GLU A 42 -9.97 -6.32 22.10
CA GLU A 42 -8.62 -6.30 22.67
C GLU A 42 -7.59 -6.97 21.75
N THR A 43 -7.90 -8.13 21.18
CA THR A 43 -7.01 -8.83 20.27
C THR A 43 -6.82 -8.08 18.93
N MET A 44 -7.86 -7.46 18.41
CA MET A 44 -7.76 -6.60 17.22
C MET A 44 -6.89 -5.37 17.51
N ARG A 45 -7.07 -4.74 18.64
CA ARG A 45 -6.28 -3.58 19.07
C ARG A 45 -4.82 -3.93 19.32
N GLU A 46 -4.54 -5.10 19.90
CA GLU A 46 -3.18 -5.60 20.09
C GLU A 46 -2.50 -5.90 18.74
N ALA A 47 -3.20 -6.51 17.79
CA ALA A 47 -2.68 -6.77 16.45
C ALA A 47 -2.39 -5.47 15.69
N GLU A 48 -3.28 -4.48 15.77
CA GLU A 48 -3.10 -3.16 15.17
C GLU A 48 -1.90 -2.41 15.78
N LEU A 49 -1.77 -2.44 17.11
CA LEU A 49 -0.61 -1.87 17.78
C LEU A 49 0.70 -2.54 17.39
N ARG A 50 0.72 -3.86 17.26
CA ARG A 50 1.91 -4.62 16.83
C ARG A 50 2.30 -4.26 15.39
N THR A 51 1.33 -4.12 14.51
CA THR A 51 1.56 -3.68 13.13
C THR A 51 2.11 -2.27 13.09
N SER A 52 1.49 -1.33 13.78
CA SER A 52 1.97 0.06 13.89
C SER A 52 3.37 0.14 14.49
N LEU A 53 3.65 -0.64 15.54
CA LEU A 53 4.98 -0.71 16.14
C LEU A 53 6.02 -1.24 15.13
N SER A 54 5.67 -2.27 14.37
CA SER A 54 6.55 -2.82 13.33
C SER A 54 6.84 -1.80 12.24
N GLU A 55 5.80 -1.07 11.78
CA GLU A 55 5.96 0.01 10.80
C GLU A 55 6.84 1.15 11.31
N TRP A 56 6.59 1.60 12.55
CA TRP A 56 7.41 2.64 13.16
C TRP A 56 8.86 2.21 13.35
N LYS A 57 9.08 0.96 13.73
CA LYS A 57 10.43 0.39 13.86
C LYS A 57 11.13 0.32 12.50
N SER A 58 10.42 -0.07 11.45
CA SER A 58 10.96 -0.06 10.09
C SER A 58 11.34 1.35 9.64
N LYS A 59 10.45 2.33 9.82
CA LYS A 59 10.70 3.74 9.50
C LYS A 59 11.86 4.33 10.33
N TYR A 60 11.96 3.95 11.60
CA TYR A 60 13.08 4.38 12.44
C TYR A 60 14.41 3.82 11.94
N ASN A 61 14.46 2.53 11.60
CA ASN A 61 15.67 1.90 11.09
C ASN A 61 16.09 2.54 9.75
N GLU A 62 15.13 2.76 8.84
CA GLU A 62 15.38 3.44 7.58
C GLU A 62 15.92 4.87 7.78
N ALA A 63 15.29 5.65 8.65
CA ALA A 63 15.76 6.99 8.97
C ALA A 63 17.16 7.00 9.64
N SER A 64 17.44 5.99 10.48
CA SER A 64 18.75 5.83 11.12
C SER A 64 19.84 5.49 10.10
N GLU A 65 19.53 4.61 9.14
CA GLU A 65 20.43 4.24 8.05
C GLU A 65 20.70 5.44 7.13
N GLN A 66 19.68 6.20 6.78
CA GLN A 66 19.83 7.44 5.99
C GLN A 66 20.66 8.49 6.72
N LEU A 67 20.50 8.59 8.04
CA LEU A 67 21.32 9.50 8.85
C LEU A 67 22.78 9.08 8.86
N GLU A 68 23.06 7.79 9.03
CA GLU A 68 24.42 7.25 9.01
C GLU A 68 25.07 7.44 7.64
N GLU A 69 24.35 7.13 6.55
CA GLU A 69 24.80 7.38 5.20
C GLU A 69 25.14 8.87 4.98
N THR A 70 24.23 9.76 5.41
CA THR A 70 24.44 11.21 5.25
C THR A 70 25.67 11.69 6.04
N ASN A 71 25.88 11.20 7.25
CA ASN A 71 27.06 11.54 8.05
C ASN A 71 28.35 11.02 7.41
N ASN A 72 28.33 9.81 6.85
CA ASN A 72 29.48 9.25 6.14
C ASN A 72 29.82 10.09 4.90
N ARG A 73 28.81 10.55 4.15
CA ARG A 73 28.97 11.45 3.01
C ARG A 73 29.55 12.81 3.43
N ILE A 74 29.07 13.39 4.53
CA ILE A 74 29.62 14.64 5.07
C ILE A 74 31.11 14.46 5.41
N SER A 75 31.48 13.37 6.10
CA SER A 75 32.87 13.07 6.44
C SER A 75 33.75 12.89 5.20
N GLU A 76 33.23 12.24 4.15
CA GLU A 76 33.91 12.10 2.85
C GLU A 76 34.13 13.46 2.17
N TYR A 77 33.13 14.34 2.19
CA TYR A 77 33.27 15.72 1.66
C TYR A 77 34.34 16.51 2.43
N GLU A 78 34.35 16.43 3.76
CA GLU A 78 35.35 17.13 4.59
C GLU A 78 36.76 16.64 4.29
N GLN A 79 36.95 15.33 4.08
CA GLN A 79 38.25 14.77 3.71
C GLN A 79 38.71 15.19 2.31
N LYS A 80 37.80 15.28 1.37
CA LYS A 80 38.08 15.61 -0.04
C LYS A 80 38.11 17.10 -0.33
N ALA A 81 37.64 17.94 0.60
CA ALA A 81 37.60 19.40 0.43
C ALA A 81 39.00 20.03 0.24
N ASN A 82 40.05 19.35 0.60
CA ASN A 82 41.43 19.80 0.43
C ASN A 82 42.02 19.45 -0.92
N ASP A 83 41.35 18.61 -1.72
CA ASP A 83 41.78 18.25 -3.09
C ASP A 83 40.75 18.74 -4.09
N GLU A 84 41.14 19.77 -4.89
CA GLU A 84 40.26 20.41 -5.88
C GLU A 84 39.75 19.42 -6.93
N GLN A 85 40.59 18.47 -7.36
CA GLN A 85 40.24 17.50 -8.39
C GLN A 85 39.25 16.43 -7.85
N GLU A 86 39.46 15.97 -6.63
CA GLU A 86 38.55 15.01 -6.00
C GLU A 86 37.15 15.64 -5.70
N THR A 87 37.17 16.88 -5.21
CA THR A 87 35.92 17.65 -4.99
C THR A 87 35.15 17.82 -6.30
N LYS A 88 35.84 18.17 -7.39
CA LYS A 88 35.18 18.29 -8.70
C LYS A 88 34.55 16.97 -9.16
N ASN A 89 35.27 15.87 -9.07
CA ASN A 89 34.77 14.54 -9.45
C ASN A 89 33.57 14.13 -8.64
N LEU A 90 33.56 14.43 -7.33
CA LEU A 90 32.46 14.15 -6.44
C LEU A 90 31.19 14.94 -6.83
N VAL A 91 31.34 16.26 -7.05
CA VAL A 91 30.24 17.13 -7.50
C VAL A 91 29.67 16.68 -8.84
N GLU A 92 30.53 16.31 -9.80
CA GLU A 92 30.10 15.80 -11.09
C GLU A 92 29.33 14.50 -10.97
N SER A 93 29.74 13.58 -10.09
CA SER A 93 29.03 12.32 -9.84
C SER A 93 27.64 12.55 -9.22
N GLU A 94 27.54 13.46 -8.26
CA GLU A 94 26.26 13.83 -7.65
C GLU A 94 25.33 14.55 -8.60
N LEU A 95 25.85 15.44 -9.42
CA LEU A 95 25.07 16.10 -10.46
C LEU A 95 24.50 15.08 -11.44
N LYS A 96 25.28 14.07 -11.81
CA LYS A 96 24.84 12.97 -12.67
C LYS A 96 23.71 12.17 -11.99
N GLN A 97 23.88 11.79 -10.74
CA GLN A 97 22.87 11.06 -9.97
C GLN A 97 21.58 11.89 -9.81
N THR A 98 21.72 13.15 -9.45
CA THR A 98 20.59 14.08 -9.33
C THR A 98 19.83 14.22 -10.65
N ASN A 99 20.53 14.37 -11.77
CA ASN A 99 19.92 14.44 -13.09
C ASN A 99 19.21 13.15 -13.49
N MET A 100 19.69 11.97 -13.06
CA MET A 100 18.96 10.70 -13.24
C MET A 100 17.65 10.66 -12.45
N ILE A 101 17.67 11.06 -11.20
CA ILE A 101 16.48 11.13 -10.32
C ILE A 101 15.46 12.12 -10.87
N LEU A 102 15.91 13.29 -11.32
CA LEU A 102 15.07 14.30 -11.94
C LEU A 102 14.59 13.94 -13.36
N GLY A 103 14.96 12.78 -13.87
CA GLY A 103 14.56 12.33 -15.21
C GLY A 103 15.14 13.17 -16.36
N LYS A 104 16.18 13.97 -16.11
CA LYS A 104 16.85 14.80 -17.13
C LYS A 104 17.79 14.00 -18.02
N THR A 105 18.18 12.80 -17.60
CA THR A 105 19.06 11.91 -18.36
C THR A 105 18.35 10.61 -18.69
N ASN A 106 18.65 10.09 -19.88
CA ASN A 106 18.18 8.76 -20.26
C ASN A 106 18.88 7.69 -19.41
N VAL A 107 18.09 6.73 -18.96
CA VAL A 107 18.57 5.58 -18.16
C VAL A 107 18.28 4.29 -18.90
N LYS A 108 19.09 3.26 -18.64
CA LYS A 108 18.94 1.92 -19.22
C LYS A 108 19.30 0.88 -18.17
N GLY A 109 18.49 -0.14 -18.04
CA GLY A 109 18.70 -1.24 -17.10
C GLY A 109 17.77 -2.41 -17.41
N PRO A 110 17.91 -3.52 -16.68
CA PRO A 110 16.94 -4.61 -16.71
C PRO A 110 15.59 -4.11 -16.18
N GLY A 111 14.51 -4.74 -16.61
CA GLY A 111 13.18 -4.33 -16.16
C GLY A 111 12.07 -5.08 -16.89
N VAL A 112 10.86 -4.54 -16.82
CA VAL A 112 9.66 -5.10 -17.46
C VAL A 112 9.03 -4.10 -18.40
N ILE A 113 8.28 -4.61 -19.36
CA ILE A 113 7.40 -3.84 -20.25
C ILE A 113 5.98 -4.37 -20.03
N VAL A 114 5.09 -3.47 -19.66
CA VAL A 114 3.67 -3.74 -19.50
C VAL A 114 2.91 -3.01 -20.61
N THR A 115 2.15 -3.74 -21.41
CA THR A 115 1.29 -3.16 -22.44
C THR A 115 -0.14 -3.20 -21.94
N VAL A 116 -0.77 -2.03 -21.87
CA VAL A 116 -2.20 -1.89 -21.49
C VAL A 116 -2.94 -1.45 -22.73
N GLU A 117 -3.97 -2.23 -23.10
CA GLU A 117 -4.77 -1.99 -24.29
C GLU A 117 -6.23 -1.76 -23.92
N ASP A 118 -6.95 -0.97 -24.72
CA ASP A 118 -8.39 -0.83 -24.60
C ASP A 118 -9.07 -2.18 -24.87
N GLY A 119 -9.97 -2.57 -23.98
CA GLY A 119 -10.78 -3.77 -24.09
C GLY A 119 -12.22 -3.44 -24.49
N GLU A 120 -13.20 -3.97 -23.75
CA GLU A 120 -14.61 -3.59 -23.89
C GLU A 120 -14.88 -2.14 -23.45
N SER A 121 -14.01 -1.58 -22.65
CA SER A 121 -14.00 -0.18 -22.20
C SER A 121 -12.64 0.46 -22.46
N GLU A 122 -12.63 1.79 -22.62
CA GLU A 122 -11.39 2.57 -22.76
C GLU A 122 -10.61 2.58 -21.44
N VAL A 123 -9.27 2.53 -21.53
CA VAL A 123 -8.37 2.62 -20.40
C VAL A 123 -8.40 4.04 -19.84
N GLN A 124 -8.73 4.16 -18.57
CA GLN A 124 -8.78 5.43 -17.86
C GLN A 124 -7.38 5.84 -17.33
N ALA A 125 -7.18 7.14 -17.13
CA ALA A 125 -5.94 7.66 -16.55
C ALA A 125 -5.65 7.07 -15.15
N SER A 126 -6.69 6.77 -14.37
CA SER A 126 -6.59 6.11 -13.05
C SER A 126 -5.89 4.76 -13.12
N TYR A 127 -6.12 3.96 -14.16
CA TYR A 127 -5.48 2.65 -14.32
C TYR A 127 -3.96 2.79 -14.53
N LEU A 128 -3.55 3.79 -15.31
CA LEU A 128 -2.12 4.07 -15.50
C LEU A 128 -1.46 4.62 -14.24
N VAL A 129 -2.19 5.41 -13.44
CA VAL A 129 -1.72 5.87 -12.12
C VAL A 129 -1.56 4.70 -11.16
N ASP A 130 -2.53 3.80 -11.09
CA ASP A 130 -2.48 2.59 -10.27
C ASP A 130 -1.27 1.73 -10.68
N LEU A 131 -1.08 1.48 -11.98
CA LEU A 131 0.07 0.73 -12.49
C LEU A 131 1.41 1.38 -12.10
N VAL A 132 1.52 2.69 -12.24
CA VAL A 132 2.74 3.43 -11.84
C VAL A 132 2.99 3.30 -10.34
N ASN A 133 1.95 3.38 -9.52
CA ASN A 133 2.07 3.23 -8.07
C ASN A 133 2.48 1.80 -7.68
N GLU A 134 1.92 0.78 -8.32
CA GLU A 134 2.33 -0.60 -8.09
C GLU A 134 3.77 -0.87 -8.52
N LEU A 135 4.19 -0.35 -9.66
CA LEU A 135 5.57 -0.44 -10.11
C LEU A 135 6.54 0.26 -9.14
N LYS A 136 6.17 1.45 -8.63
CA LYS A 136 6.95 2.13 -7.59
C LYS A 136 7.02 1.31 -6.30
N TYR A 137 5.91 0.75 -5.88
CA TYR A 137 5.84 -0.13 -4.70
C TYR A 137 6.72 -1.37 -4.88
N ALA A 138 6.76 -1.93 -6.09
CA ALA A 138 7.62 -3.03 -6.48
C ALA A 138 9.10 -2.64 -6.66
N GLY A 139 9.49 -1.42 -6.31
CA GLY A 139 10.88 -0.96 -6.36
C GLY A 139 11.38 -0.58 -7.75
N ALA A 140 10.49 -0.13 -8.65
CA ALA A 140 10.93 0.39 -9.94
C ALA A 140 11.78 1.67 -9.77
N GLU A 141 13.00 1.65 -10.30
CA GLU A 141 13.96 2.77 -10.26
C GLU A 141 13.64 3.85 -11.31
N ALA A 142 13.03 3.45 -12.40
CA ALA A 142 12.63 4.36 -13.47
C ALA A 142 11.43 3.82 -14.24
N ILE A 143 10.44 4.68 -14.48
CA ILE A 143 9.22 4.32 -15.21
C ILE A 143 9.02 5.30 -16.35
N SER A 144 8.49 4.82 -17.49
CA SER A 144 8.03 5.66 -18.60
C SER A 144 6.74 5.11 -19.20
N ILE A 145 5.88 5.99 -19.69
CA ILE A 145 4.64 5.65 -20.41
C ILE A 145 4.76 6.23 -21.82
N ASN A 146 4.65 5.39 -22.84
CA ASN A 146 4.80 5.76 -24.26
C ASN A 146 6.02 6.67 -24.51
N GLY A 147 7.15 6.35 -23.83
CA GLY A 147 8.40 7.10 -23.91
C GLY A 147 8.45 8.40 -23.09
N SER A 148 7.39 8.76 -22.37
CA SER A 148 7.40 9.89 -21.42
C SER A 148 7.86 9.40 -20.05
N ARG A 149 8.99 9.94 -19.52
CA ARG A 149 9.53 9.60 -18.21
C ARG A 149 8.57 10.05 -17.11
N ILE A 150 8.30 9.16 -16.16
CA ILE A 150 7.54 9.44 -14.96
C ILE A 150 8.50 9.79 -13.83
N ILE A 151 8.32 10.95 -13.24
CA ILE A 151 9.05 11.46 -12.08
C ILE A 151 8.06 11.87 -10.99
N ASN A 152 8.52 12.32 -9.83
CA ASN A 152 7.65 12.66 -8.71
C ASN A 152 6.68 13.81 -9.00
N THR A 153 7.02 14.68 -9.94
CA THR A 153 6.18 15.81 -10.38
C THR A 153 5.39 15.51 -11.67
N SER A 154 5.44 14.25 -12.15
CA SER A 154 4.71 13.86 -13.35
C SER A 154 3.22 13.83 -13.10
N GLU A 155 2.47 14.32 -14.08
CA GLU A 155 1.02 14.29 -14.12
C GLU A 155 0.53 13.32 -15.18
N ILE A 156 -0.45 12.51 -14.81
CA ILE A 156 -1.22 11.65 -15.72
C ILE A 156 -2.67 12.09 -15.57
N ALA A 157 -3.22 12.72 -16.59
CA ALA A 157 -4.55 13.30 -16.55
C ALA A 157 -5.38 12.87 -17.77
N GLU A 158 -6.67 12.72 -17.56
CA GLU A 158 -7.64 12.48 -18.59
C GLU A 158 -8.33 13.78 -18.98
N ILE A 159 -8.41 14.06 -20.26
CA ILE A 159 -9.02 15.28 -20.78
C ILE A 159 -10.29 14.94 -21.58
N ASN A 160 -11.41 15.49 -21.12
CA ASN A 160 -12.72 15.36 -21.73
C ASN A 160 -13.17 13.90 -21.96
N ASN A 161 -12.77 12.99 -21.08
CA ASN A 161 -13.02 11.55 -21.20
C ASN A 161 -12.66 10.98 -22.60
N SER A 162 -11.63 11.49 -23.23
CA SER A 162 -11.32 11.17 -24.63
C SER A 162 -9.86 10.80 -24.87
N TYR A 163 -8.94 11.31 -24.10
CA TYR A 163 -7.51 10.98 -24.22
C TYR A 163 -6.74 11.28 -22.95
N ILE A 164 -5.66 10.55 -22.78
CA ILE A 164 -4.77 10.71 -21.64
C ILE A 164 -3.59 11.60 -22.01
N ILE A 165 -3.22 12.49 -21.11
CA ILE A 165 -2.05 13.36 -21.24
C ILE A 165 -1.06 12.97 -20.13
N VAL A 166 0.21 12.89 -20.50
CA VAL A 166 1.33 12.71 -19.57
C VAL A 166 2.22 13.93 -19.60
N ASN A 167 2.54 14.49 -18.44
CA ASN A 167 3.39 15.67 -18.26
C ASN A 167 2.89 16.92 -19.02
N GLY A 168 1.58 17.10 -19.12
CA GLY A 168 0.93 18.29 -19.65
C GLY A 168 1.06 18.54 -21.17
N ALA A 169 1.88 17.78 -21.88
CA ALA A 169 2.22 18.09 -23.28
C ALA A 169 1.92 16.96 -24.27
N LYS A 170 2.01 15.72 -23.87
CA LYS A 170 1.94 14.58 -24.79
C LYS A 170 0.63 13.83 -24.61
N ARG A 171 -0.22 13.88 -25.63
CA ARG A 171 -1.36 12.98 -25.74
C ARG A 171 -0.88 11.57 -26.03
N ILE A 172 -1.40 10.62 -25.30
CA ILE A 172 -1.16 9.21 -25.51
C ILE A 172 -2.48 8.48 -25.74
N ALA A 173 -2.44 7.40 -26.48
CA ALA A 173 -3.58 6.55 -26.78
C ALA A 173 -3.13 5.10 -26.70
N SER A 174 -4.10 4.21 -26.63
CA SER A 174 -3.89 2.76 -26.67
C SER A 174 -3.14 2.34 -27.94
N PRO A 175 -2.21 1.37 -27.87
CA PRO A 175 -1.76 0.72 -26.65
C PRO A 175 -0.81 1.61 -25.81
N TYR A 176 -0.95 1.48 -24.48
CA TYR A 176 -0.09 2.17 -23.54
C TYR A 176 1.11 1.28 -23.16
N GLU A 177 2.29 1.62 -23.66
CA GLU A 177 3.52 0.91 -23.32
C GLU A 177 4.16 1.51 -22.08
N VAL A 178 4.12 0.78 -20.97
CA VAL A 178 4.74 1.17 -19.71
C VAL A 178 6.03 0.37 -19.51
N LYS A 179 7.15 1.07 -19.46
CA LYS A 179 8.46 0.47 -19.20
C LYS A 179 8.90 0.81 -17.79
N ALA A 180 9.35 -0.20 -17.04
CA ALA A 180 9.90 -0.03 -15.71
C ALA A 180 11.27 -0.71 -15.62
N ILE A 181 12.26 0.02 -15.11
CA ILE A 181 13.60 -0.49 -14.80
C ILE A 181 13.60 -0.92 -13.33
N GLY A 182 14.16 -2.08 -13.02
CA GLY A 182 14.26 -2.65 -11.69
C GLY A 182 14.46 -4.16 -11.72
N ASP A 183 14.37 -4.81 -10.56
CA ASP A 183 14.40 -6.27 -10.48
C ASP A 183 13.19 -6.90 -11.16
N GLN A 184 13.44 -7.64 -12.25
CA GLN A 184 12.39 -8.23 -13.09
C GLN A 184 11.50 -9.20 -12.32
N THR A 185 12.10 -10.00 -11.43
CA THR A 185 11.37 -11.02 -10.66
C THR A 185 10.42 -10.34 -9.68
N TYR A 186 10.90 -9.32 -8.99
CA TYR A 186 10.10 -8.60 -8.01
C TYR A 186 8.97 -7.78 -8.66
N LEU A 187 9.30 -7.04 -9.72
CA LEU A 187 8.32 -6.28 -10.51
C LEU A 187 7.21 -7.19 -11.05
N THR A 188 7.57 -8.33 -11.64
CA THR A 188 6.58 -9.27 -12.17
C THR A 188 5.74 -9.90 -11.08
N SER A 189 6.35 -10.26 -9.93
CA SER A 189 5.64 -10.89 -8.81
C SER A 189 4.57 -9.97 -8.23
N ILE A 190 4.87 -8.68 -8.05
CA ILE A 190 3.91 -7.71 -7.50
C ILE A 190 2.76 -7.49 -8.48
N LEU A 191 3.05 -7.28 -9.76
CA LEU A 191 2.01 -7.07 -10.77
C LEU A 191 1.06 -8.28 -10.94
N SER A 192 1.55 -9.50 -10.66
CA SER A 192 0.80 -10.76 -10.81
C SER A 192 0.23 -11.29 -9.49
N LEU A 193 0.22 -10.50 -8.42
CA LEU A 193 -0.37 -10.92 -7.15
C LEU A 193 -1.85 -11.22 -7.33
N LYS A 194 -2.26 -12.41 -6.87
CA LYS A 194 -3.65 -12.84 -6.91
C LYS A 194 -4.50 -11.94 -6.00
N ASP A 195 -5.68 -11.57 -6.47
CA ASP A 195 -6.69 -10.74 -5.79
C ASP A 195 -6.26 -9.27 -5.51
N SER A 196 -5.01 -8.87 -5.80
CA SER A 196 -4.53 -7.52 -5.49
C SER A 196 -3.57 -6.91 -6.51
N GLY A 197 -2.90 -7.70 -7.34
CA GLY A 197 -1.98 -7.21 -8.37
C GLY A 197 -2.71 -6.58 -9.54
N PHE A 198 -2.02 -5.71 -10.26
CA PHE A 198 -2.59 -4.97 -11.39
C PHE A 198 -3.20 -5.89 -12.46
N ILE A 199 -2.52 -6.99 -12.79
CA ILE A 199 -2.96 -7.93 -13.85
C ILE A 199 -4.25 -8.68 -13.47
N ASP A 200 -4.49 -8.88 -12.18
CA ASP A 200 -5.68 -9.60 -11.71
C ASP A 200 -6.88 -8.66 -11.48
N LYS A 201 -6.59 -7.37 -11.31
CA LYS A 201 -7.58 -6.32 -11.05
C LYS A 201 -8.17 -5.73 -12.34
N TYR A 202 -7.40 -5.69 -13.42
CA TYR A 202 -7.73 -5.08 -14.70
C TYR A 202 -7.57 -6.05 -15.86
#